data_aff6d3a4926d2da7a461e5d85702d02a
#
_entry.id   aff6d3a4926d2da7a461e5d85702d02a
#
_cell.length_a   1.000
_cell.length_b   1.000
_cell.length_c   1.000
_cell.angle_alpha   90.00
_cell.angle_beta   90.00
_cell.angle_gamma   90.00
#
_symmetry.space_group_name_H-M   'P 1'
#
loop_
_entity.id
_entity.type
_entity.pdbx_description
1 polymer ?
#
loop_
_entity_poly.entity_id
_entity_poly.type
_entity_poly.pdbx_seq_one_letter_code
_entity_poly.pdbx_strand_id
1 'polypeptide(L)'
;IFLAVSYAVSQYGIAQACNIMWLDGFYMLPLIMLGVYRVVNGGRPVMLSVSVALAVLFNWYMGGINCVFACFWFLFEFAYSRLYSGDTKAEKTVIKDFAGKLGRFIYSMLAGVLISGVLFLPTIGAMRYSVRGSLDFGSLLDMSFIGDVSSVIDGYSLGAQSQKGSVSLYCGCLALIGFI
;
A
#
# COMPACT_ATOMS: atom_id res chain seq x y z
N ILE A 1 -6.94 15.76 11.24
CA ILE A 1 -6.63 15.27 12.59
C ILE A 1 -7.44 14.00 12.90
N PHE A 2 -8.78 13.99 12.76
CA PHE A 2 -9.61 12.83 13.07
C PHE A 2 -9.21 11.55 12.31
N LEU A 3 -9.00 11.65 11.00
CA LEU A 3 -8.57 10.51 10.18
C LEU A 3 -7.19 9.97 10.60
N ALA A 4 -6.26 10.85 10.97
CA ALA A 4 -4.94 10.44 11.43
C ALA A 4 -5.02 9.69 12.77
N VAL A 5 -5.85 10.17 13.70
CA VAL A 5 -6.09 9.49 14.98
C VAL A 5 -6.78 8.14 14.75
N SER A 6 -7.82 8.09 13.91
CA SER A 6 -8.52 6.85 13.56
C SER A 6 -7.58 5.82 12.92
N TYR A 7 -6.65 6.27 12.09
CA TYR A 7 -5.64 5.40 11.51
C TYR A 7 -4.69 4.85 12.59
N ALA A 8 -4.20 5.71 13.48
CA ALA A 8 -3.27 5.31 14.53
C ALA A 8 -3.88 4.32 15.53
N VAL A 9 -5.16 4.47 15.86
CA VAL A 9 -5.90 3.56 16.78
C VAL A 9 -6.71 2.50 16.05
N SER A 10 -6.39 2.22 14.79
CA SER A 10 -7.04 1.15 14.04
C SER A 10 -6.78 -0.22 14.70
N GLN A 11 -7.69 -1.15 14.49
CA GLN A 11 -7.57 -2.52 15.03
C GLN A 11 -6.23 -3.17 14.64
N TYR A 12 -5.75 -2.91 13.43
CA TYR A 12 -4.46 -3.43 12.98
C TYR A 12 -3.31 -2.86 13.83
N GLY A 13 -3.27 -1.54 14.05
CA GLY A 13 -2.24 -0.90 14.87
C GLY A 13 -2.23 -1.42 16.31
N ILE A 14 -3.41 -1.63 16.91
CA ILE A 14 -3.54 -2.16 18.27
C ILE A 14 -3.18 -3.64 18.33
N ALA A 15 -3.71 -4.46 17.42
CA ALA A 15 -3.47 -5.90 17.40
C ALA A 15 -2.01 -6.26 17.13
N GLN A 16 -1.32 -5.46 16.31
CA GLN A 16 0.08 -5.67 15.96
C GLN A 16 1.05 -4.89 16.86
N ALA A 17 0.58 -4.21 17.89
CA ALA A 17 1.45 -3.44 18.81
C ALA A 17 2.55 -4.30 19.45
N CYS A 18 2.31 -5.58 19.67
CA CYS A 18 3.30 -6.53 20.18
C CYS A 18 4.26 -7.05 19.10
N ASN A 19 3.98 -6.80 17.82
CA ASN A 19 4.74 -7.33 16.70
C ASN A 19 5.25 -6.19 15.80
N ILE A 20 6.30 -5.53 16.27
CA ILE A 20 6.86 -4.31 15.69
C ILE A 20 7.20 -4.47 14.20
N MET A 21 7.64 -5.66 13.77
CA MET A 21 7.98 -5.93 12.37
C MET A 21 6.83 -5.69 11.39
N TRP A 22 5.58 -5.84 11.83
CA TRP A 22 4.40 -5.64 10.97
C TRP A 22 3.95 -4.18 10.95
N LEU A 23 4.30 -3.41 12.00
CA LEU A 23 3.95 -1.99 12.09
C LEU A 23 4.77 -1.12 11.13
N ASP A 24 5.97 -1.55 10.73
CA ASP A 24 6.81 -0.77 9.82
C ASP A 24 6.10 -0.47 8.49
N GLY A 25 5.43 -1.47 7.92
CA GLY A 25 4.62 -1.27 6.72
C GLY A 25 3.45 -0.32 6.94
N PHE A 26 2.83 -0.37 8.11
CA PHE A 26 1.72 0.49 8.49
C PHE A 26 2.15 1.97 8.59
N TYR A 27 3.31 2.26 9.19
CA TYR A 27 3.81 3.64 9.27
C TYR A 27 4.30 4.19 7.94
N MET A 28 4.83 3.33 7.05
CA MET A 28 5.34 3.76 5.74
C MET A 28 4.23 3.99 4.72
N LEU A 29 3.06 3.37 4.87
CA LEU A 29 1.96 3.49 3.91
C LEU A 29 1.50 4.94 3.70
N PRO A 30 1.21 5.77 4.72
CA PRO A 30 0.81 7.15 4.52
C PRO A 30 1.87 7.99 3.80
N LEU A 31 3.16 7.72 4.04
CA LEU A 31 4.26 8.41 3.37
C LEU A 31 4.33 8.05 1.88
N ILE A 32 4.10 6.78 1.55
CA ILE A 32 4.00 6.32 0.16
C ILE A 32 2.80 6.97 -0.52
N MET A 33 1.63 6.98 0.10
CA MET A 33 0.42 7.63 -0.43
C MET A 33 0.65 9.12 -0.69
N LEU A 34 1.28 9.83 0.24
CA LEU A 34 1.64 11.25 0.06
C LEU A 34 2.66 11.43 -1.07
N GLY A 35 3.60 10.48 -1.23
CA GLY A 35 4.55 10.46 -2.33
C GLY A 35 3.86 10.32 -3.68
N VAL A 36 2.89 9.40 -3.79
CA VAL A 36 2.05 9.20 -4.99
C VAL A 36 1.25 10.45 -5.30
N TYR A 37 0.56 11.02 -4.30
CA TYR A 37 -0.18 12.28 -4.44
C TYR A 37 0.69 13.39 -5.03
N ARG A 38 1.93 13.56 -4.53
CA ARG A 38 2.86 14.56 -5.05
C ARG A 38 3.26 14.30 -6.50
N VAL A 39 3.51 13.03 -6.88
CA VAL A 39 3.86 12.66 -8.26
C VAL A 39 2.71 12.99 -9.22
N VAL A 40 1.48 12.67 -8.84
CA VAL A 40 0.28 12.94 -9.66
C VAL A 40 0.06 14.44 -9.82
N ASN A 41 0.30 15.23 -8.77
CA ASN A 41 0.10 16.68 -8.79
C ASN A 41 1.35 17.49 -9.23
N GLY A 42 2.30 16.84 -9.92
CA GLY A 42 3.45 17.50 -10.52
C GLY A 42 4.61 17.82 -9.57
N GLY A 43 4.55 17.33 -8.32
CA GLY A 43 5.60 17.48 -7.32
C GLY A 43 6.84 16.64 -7.60
N ARG A 44 7.84 16.76 -6.72
CA ARG A 44 9.11 16.01 -6.84
C ARG A 44 8.92 14.53 -6.51
N PRO A 45 9.42 13.61 -7.34
CA PRO A 45 9.28 12.17 -7.16
C PRO A 45 10.14 11.59 -6.02
N VAL A 46 11.13 12.35 -5.53
CA VAL A 46 12.11 11.91 -4.53
C VAL A 46 11.44 11.36 -3.25
N MET A 47 10.36 11.99 -2.81
CA MET A 47 9.66 11.56 -1.60
C MET A 47 9.12 10.12 -1.76
N LEU A 48 8.53 9.80 -2.91
CA LEU A 48 8.06 8.45 -3.19
C LEU A 48 9.21 7.44 -3.18
N SER A 49 10.32 7.76 -3.85
CA SER A 49 11.51 6.89 -3.90
C SER A 49 12.07 6.61 -2.51
N VAL A 50 12.21 7.65 -1.67
CA VAL A 50 12.71 7.49 -0.30
C VAL A 50 11.74 6.68 0.57
N SER A 51 10.44 6.95 0.48
CA SER A 51 9.43 6.23 1.25
C SER A 51 9.40 4.74 0.88
N VAL A 52 9.49 4.42 -0.41
CA VAL A 52 9.56 3.04 -0.89
C VAL A 52 10.85 2.35 -0.44
N ALA A 53 11.99 3.04 -0.55
CA ALA A 53 13.27 2.51 -0.08
C ALA A 53 13.22 2.15 1.41
N LEU A 54 12.72 3.05 2.25
CA LEU A 54 12.57 2.81 3.69
C LEU A 54 11.58 1.69 3.98
N ALA A 55 10.45 1.63 3.28
CA ALA A 55 9.47 0.56 3.46
C ALA A 55 10.06 -0.82 3.18
N VAL A 56 10.84 -0.96 2.10
CA VAL A 56 11.49 -2.22 1.75
C VAL A 56 12.64 -2.55 2.69
N LEU A 57 13.40 -1.54 3.17
CA LEU A 57 14.49 -1.72 4.13
C LEU A 57 13.99 -2.21 5.48
N PHE A 58 12.90 -1.64 5.99
CA PHE A 58 12.35 -2.02 7.30
C PHE A 58 11.66 -3.38 7.26
N ASN A 59 10.86 -3.62 6.21
CA ASN A 59 10.20 -4.89 6.03
C ASN A 59 9.91 -5.13 4.54
N TRP A 60 10.72 -5.96 3.89
CA TRP A 60 10.60 -6.23 2.47
C TRP A 60 9.23 -6.80 2.07
N TYR A 61 8.62 -7.63 2.93
CA TYR A 61 7.31 -8.23 2.67
C TYR A 61 6.19 -7.19 2.68
N MET A 62 6.10 -6.40 3.77
CA MET A 62 5.13 -5.32 3.87
C MET A 62 5.42 -4.20 2.87
N GLY A 63 6.70 -3.93 2.60
CA GLY A 63 7.12 -3.00 1.54
C GLY A 63 6.61 -3.42 0.17
N GLY A 64 6.66 -4.71 -0.15
CA GLY A 64 6.10 -5.27 -1.39
C GLY A 64 4.59 -5.06 -1.49
N ILE A 65 3.84 -5.37 -0.44
CA ILE A 65 2.38 -5.13 -0.36
C ILE A 65 2.06 -3.64 -0.53
N ASN A 66 2.80 -2.76 0.14
CA ASN A 66 2.63 -1.31 0.02
C ASN A 66 2.92 -0.82 -1.41
N CYS A 67 3.88 -1.42 -2.12
CA CYS A 67 4.15 -1.09 -3.53
C CYS A 67 2.97 -1.47 -4.44
N VAL A 68 2.36 -2.65 -4.24
CA VAL A 68 1.16 -3.06 -4.98
C VAL A 68 0.01 -2.09 -4.68
N PHE A 69 -0.22 -1.76 -3.41
CA PHE A 69 -1.23 -0.79 -3.02
C PHE A 69 -0.98 0.59 -3.64
N ALA A 70 0.27 1.04 -3.70
CA ALA A 70 0.64 2.31 -4.34
C ALA A 70 0.26 2.37 -5.82
N CYS A 71 0.30 1.24 -6.55
CA CYS A 71 -0.16 1.18 -7.93
C CYS A 71 -1.67 1.47 -8.03
N PHE A 72 -2.49 0.82 -7.19
CA PHE A 72 -3.93 1.09 -7.13
C PHE A 72 -4.22 2.53 -6.71
N TRP A 73 -3.49 3.02 -5.69
CA TRP A 73 -3.63 4.39 -5.24
C TRP A 73 -3.26 5.42 -6.31
N PHE A 74 -2.23 5.15 -7.12
CA PHE A 74 -1.88 6.01 -8.26
C PHE A 74 -3.02 6.13 -9.26
N LEU A 75 -3.67 5.03 -9.62
CA LEU A 75 -4.80 5.03 -10.54
C LEU A 75 -5.99 5.81 -9.96
N PHE A 76 -6.30 5.57 -8.69
CA PHE A 76 -7.36 6.30 -7.98
C PHE A 76 -7.09 7.80 -7.93
N GLU A 77 -5.89 8.19 -7.51
CA GLU A 77 -5.49 9.60 -7.38
C GLU A 77 -5.48 10.32 -8.73
N PHE A 78 -5.03 9.64 -9.78
CA PHE A 78 -5.08 10.17 -11.15
C PHE A 78 -6.53 10.38 -11.60
N ALA A 79 -7.40 9.41 -11.40
CA ALA A 79 -8.83 9.51 -11.75
C ALA A 79 -9.52 10.63 -10.95
N TYR A 80 -9.27 10.68 -9.63
CA TYR A 80 -9.81 11.72 -8.76
C TYR A 80 -9.35 13.12 -9.15
N SER A 81 -8.06 13.31 -9.40
CA SER A 81 -7.49 14.57 -9.85
C SER A 81 -8.14 15.06 -11.15
N ARG A 82 -8.49 14.14 -12.05
CA ARG A 82 -9.19 14.46 -13.31
C ARG A 82 -10.64 14.86 -13.09
N LEU A 83 -11.37 14.10 -12.28
CA LEU A 83 -12.77 14.38 -11.99
C LEU A 83 -12.94 15.73 -11.27
N TYR A 84 -12.05 16.01 -10.32
CA TYR A 84 -12.12 17.25 -9.53
C TYR A 84 -11.69 18.48 -10.32
N SER A 85 -10.72 18.35 -11.23
CA SER A 85 -10.21 19.49 -12.02
C SER A 85 -11.19 19.94 -13.11
N GLY A 86 -12.25 19.20 -13.41
CA GLY A 86 -13.22 19.56 -14.46
C GLY A 86 -12.61 19.75 -15.86
N ASP A 87 -11.42 19.20 -16.08
CA ASP A 87 -10.56 19.49 -17.22
C ASP A 87 -11.04 18.70 -18.45
N THR A 88 -11.78 19.36 -19.33
CA THR A 88 -12.28 18.85 -20.63
C THR A 88 -11.20 18.82 -21.71
N LYS A 89 -9.97 18.48 -21.37
CA LYS A 89 -8.88 18.35 -22.35
C LYS A 89 -9.16 17.23 -23.34
N ALA A 90 -8.73 17.44 -24.58
CA ALA A 90 -8.83 16.46 -25.64
C ALA A 90 -8.18 15.12 -25.20
N GLU A 91 -8.79 14.00 -25.55
CA GLU A 91 -8.39 12.63 -25.17
C GLU A 91 -6.89 12.35 -25.35
N LYS A 92 -6.30 12.82 -26.46
CA LYS A 92 -4.85 12.67 -26.73
C LYS A 92 -3.96 13.36 -25.69
N THR A 93 -4.41 14.50 -25.15
CA THR A 93 -3.67 15.23 -24.13
C THR A 93 -3.74 14.51 -22.78
N VAL A 94 -4.85 13.84 -22.51
CA VAL A 94 -5.03 13.02 -21.28
C VAL A 94 -4.08 11.84 -21.28
N ILE A 95 -3.98 11.11 -22.39
CA ILE A 95 -3.09 9.95 -22.53
C ILE A 95 -1.63 10.38 -22.34
N LYS A 96 -1.23 11.50 -22.93
CA LYS A 96 0.14 12.04 -22.77
C LYS A 96 0.45 12.43 -21.32
N ASP A 97 -0.49 13.10 -20.65
CA ASP A 97 -0.36 13.46 -19.23
C ASP A 97 -0.27 12.22 -18.33
N PHE A 98 -1.15 11.24 -18.57
CA PHE A 98 -1.12 9.95 -17.86
C PHE A 98 0.23 9.25 -18.06
N ALA A 99 0.70 9.11 -19.29
CA ALA A 99 1.98 8.47 -19.59
C ALA A 99 3.16 9.18 -18.91
N GLY A 100 3.16 10.52 -18.89
CA GLY A 100 4.20 11.30 -18.21
C GLY A 100 4.21 11.09 -16.69
N LYS A 101 3.04 11.11 -16.05
CA LYS A 101 2.89 10.87 -14.60
C LYS A 101 3.20 9.41 -14.24
N LEU A 102 2.75 8.47 -15.08
CA LEU A 102 3.05 7.04 -14.93
C LEU A 102 4.56 6.78 -15.04
N GLY A 103 5.23 7.39 -16.01
CA GLY A 103 6.69 7.26 -16.15
C GLY A 103 7.43 7.76 -14.89
N ARG A 104 7.02 8.91 -14.35
CA ARG A 104 7.56 9.45 -13.09
C ARG A 104 7.30 8.51 -11.90
N PHE A 105 6.10 7.95 -11.82
CA PHE A 105 5.72 6.99 -10.78
C PHE A 105 6.58 5.73 -10.85
N ILE A 106 6.66 5.09 -12.03
CA ILE A 106 7.48 3.88 -12.23
C ILE A 106 8.95 4.15 -11.91
N TYR A 107 9.50 5.26 -12.41
CA TYR A 107 10.87 5.65 -12.10
C TYR A 107 11.11 5.78 -10.59
N SER A 108 10.18 6.41 -9.87
CA SER A 108 10.30 6.59 -8.42
C SER A 108 10.23 5.28 -7.66
N MET A 109 9.33 4.38 -8.07
CA MET A 109 9.19 3.05 -7.46
C MET A 109 10.46 2.21 -7.68
N LEU A 110 10.95 2.16 -8.93
CA LEU A 110 12.18 1.44 -9.27
C LEU A 110 13.41 2.02 -8.54
N ALA A 111 13.54 3.34 -8.50
CA ALA A 111 14.64 3.99 -7.76
C ALA A 111 14.58 3.64 -6.27
N GLY A 112 13.40 3.63 -5.65
CA GLY A 112 13.24 3.24 -4.25
C GLY A 112 13.65 1.79 -3.99
N VAL A 113 13.20 0.86 -4.83
CA VAL A 113 13.58 -0.56 -4.73
C VAL A 113 15.08 -0.76 -4.99
N LEU A 114 15.67 -0.06 -5.96
CA LEU A 114 17.11 -0.14 -6.25
C LEU A 114 17.96 0.38 -5.09
N ILE A 115 17.56 1.47 -4.45
CA ILE A 115 18.25 1.99 -3.26
C ILE A 115 18.23 0.96 -2.14
N SER A 116 17.12 0.27 -1.93
CA SER A 116 17.02 -0.81 -0.92
C SER A 116 17.73 -2.10 -1.35
N GLY A 117 18.09 -2.23 -2.61
CA GLY A 117 18.70 -3.42 -3.21
C GLY A 117 19.98 -3.91 -2.52
N VAL A 118 20.73 -3.00 -1.90
CA VAL A 118 21.94 -3.34 -1.15
C VAL A 118 21.68 -4.37 -0.03
N LEU A 119 20.52 -4.26 0.65
CA LEU A 119 20.10 -5.22 1.69
C LEU A 119 19.16 -6.29 1.14
N PHE A 120 18.36 -5.95 0.15
CA PHE A 120 17.35 -6.85 -0.41
C PHE A 120 17.97 -7.99 -1.24
N LEU A 121 19.02 -7.74 -2.03
CA LEU A 121 19.69 -8.77 -2.83
C LEU A 121 20.29 -9.92 -2.01
N PRO A 122 21.05 -9.66 -0.91
CA PRO A 122 21.53 -10.73 -0.04
C PRO A 122 20.40 -11.53 0.59
N THR A 123 19.28 -10.88 0.93
CA THR A 123 18.10 -11.53 1.53
C THR A 123 17.46 -12.51 0.55
N ILE A 124 17.29 -12.12 -0.72
CA ILE A 124 16.79 -13.03 -1.78
C ILE A 124 17.74 -14.22 -1.95
N GLY A 125 19.05 -13.98 -1.94
CA GLY A 125 20.06 -15.04 -2.02
C GLY A 125 19.90 -16.03 -0.87
N ALA A 126 19.79 -15.56 0.35
CA ALA A 126 19.57 -16.40 1.53
C ALA A 126 18.25 -17.19 1.48
N MET A 127 17.17 -16.58 0.98
CA MET A 127 15.86 -17.24 0.87
C MET A 127 15.85 -18.40 -0.14
N ARG A 128 16.65 -18.33 -1.20
CA ARG A 128 16.76 -19.44 -2.19
C ARG A 128 17.29 -20.73 -1.57
N TYR A 129 18.09 -20.63 -0.52
CA TYR A 129 18.63 -21.78 0.22
C TYR A 129 17.74 -22.21 1.40
N SER A 130 16.67 -21.46 1.68
CA SER A 130 15.71 -21.83 2.73
C SER A 130 14.68 -22.82 2.20
N VAL A 131 14.27 -23.75 3.06
CA VAL A 131 13.23 -24.78 2.77
C VAL A 131 11.89 -24.16 2.33
N ARG A 132 11.64 -22.87 2.62
CA ARG A 132 10.45 -22.11 2.20
C ARG A 132 10.63 -21.37 0.86
N GLY A 133 11.76 -21.53 0.18
CA GLY A 133 12.16 -20.73 -0.99
C GLY A 133 11.63 -21.19 -2.33
N SER A 134 10.67 -22.13 -2.41
CA SER A 134 9.95 -22.35 -3.67
C SER A 134 8.91 -21.26 -3.85
N LEU A 135 9.24 -20.26 -4.67
CA LEU A 135 8.24 -19.30 -5.16
C LEU A 135 7.30 -20.06 -6.11
N ASP A 136 6.28 -20.66 -5.56
CA ASP A 136 5.19 -21.23 -6.34
C ASP A 136 4.23 -20.08 -6.69
N PHE A 137 4.42 -19.54 -7.89
CA PHE A 137 3.52 -18.51 -8.42
C PHE A 137 2.08 -18.99 -8.59
N GLY A 138 1.86 -20.31 -8.66
CA GLY A 138 0.53 -20.90 -8.68
C GLY A 138 -0.26 -20.62 -7.40
N SER A 139 0.41 -20.64 -6.25
CA SER A 139 -0.23 -20.34 -4.97
C SER A 139 -0.62 -18.86 -4.79
N LEU A 140 0.01 -17.95 -5.53
CA LEU A 140 -0.37 -16.53 -5.52
C LEU A 140 -1.69 -16.26 -6.26
N LEU A 141 -2.06 -17.12 -7.19
CA LEU A 141 -3.32 -17.04 -7.94
C LEU A 141 -4.45 -17.84 -7.28
N ASP A 142 -4.14 -18.62 -6.26
CA ASP A 142 -5.13 -19.33 -5.47
C ASP A 142 -5.84 -18.35 -4.51
N MET A 143 -6.99 -17.86 -4.95
CA MET A 143 -7.84 -16.94 -4.18
C MET A 143 -8.71 -17.66 -3.15
N SER A 144 -8.48 -18.92 -2.89
CA SER A 144 -9.23 -19.71 -1.90
C SER A 144 -9.11 -19.18 -0.46
N PHE A 145 -8.11 -18.34 -0.21
CA PHE A 145 -7.93 -17.66 1.08
C PHE A 145 -8.86 -16.44 1.28
N ILE A 146 -9.51 -15.95 0.23
CA ILE A 146 -10.56 -14.93 0.34
C ILE A 146 -11.78 -15.64 0.89
N GLY A 147 -11.92 -15.60 2.21
CA GLY A 147 -13.06 -16.14 2.92
C GLY A 147 -14.38 -15.53 2.46
N ASP A 148 -15.46 -16.03 3.01
CA ASP A 148 -16.81 -15.58 2.68
C ASP A 148 -16.93 -14.06 2.83
N VAL A 149 -17.46 -13.38 1.81
CA VAL A 149 -17.60 -11.91 1.77
C VAL A 149 -18.40 -11.38 2.98
N SER A 150 -19.29 -12.21 3.54
CA SER A 150 -20.04 -11.89 4.76
C SER A 150 -19.10 -11.67 5.97
N SER A 151 -18.02 -12.42 6.07
CA SER A 151 -17.03 -12.30 7.15
C SER A 151 -16.25 -10.99 7.12
N VAL A 152 -16.18 -10.35 5.96
CA VAL A 152 -15.56 -9.03 5.80
C VAL A 152 -16.39 -7.96 6.51
N ILE A 153 -17.70 -8.02 6.38
CA ILE A 153 -18.64 -7.07 7.03
C ILE A 153 -18.57 -7.24 8.55
N ASP A 154 -18.57 -8.48 9.03
CA ASP A 154 -18.45 -8.79 10.46
C ASP A 154 -17.10 -8.30 11.03
N GLY A 155 -16.05 -8.31 10.22
CA GLY A 155 -14.72 -7.82 10.57
C GLY A 155 -14.64 -6.32 10.88
N TYR A 156 -15.65 -5.52 10.43
CA TYR A 156 -15.75 -4.09 10.75
C TYR A 156 -16.45 -3.80 12.08
N SER A 157 -17.05 -4.80 12.72
CA SER A 157 -17.75 -4.60 14.00
C SER A 157 -16.77 -4.35 15.15
N LEU A 158 -17.19 -3.53 16.10
CA LEU A 158 -16.41 -3.19 17.29
C LEU A 158 -16.27 -4.44 18.17
N GLY A 159 -15.03 -4.88 18.40
CA GLY A 159 -14.75 -6.10 19.17
C GLY A 159 -14.80 -7.39 18.36
N ALA A 160 -14.82 -7.31 17.01
CA ALA A 160 -14.67 -8.48 16.16
C ALA A 160 -13.42 -9.26 16.56
N GLN A 161 -13.62 -10.46 17.12
CA GLN A 161 -12.50 -11.34 17.43
C GLN A 161 -12.04 -12.01 16.15
N SER A 162 -10.73 -12.06 15.94
CA SER A 162 -10.12 -12.87 14.88
C SER A 162 -10.39 -14.35 15.17
N GLN A 163 -11.59 -14.82 14.87
CA GLN A 163 -11.86 -16.26 14.86
C GLN A 163 -11.24 -16.86 13.60
N LYS A 164 -10.58 -17.98 13.76
CA LYS A 164 -9.94 -18.85 12.74
C LYS A 164 -10.14 -18.38 11.28
N GLY A 165 -9.27 -17.51 10.79
CA GLY A 165 -9.20 -17.12 9.39
C GLY A 165 -9.93 -15.84 8.98
N SER A 166 -10.73 -15.21 9.83
CA SER A 166 -11.33 -13.91 9.54
C SER A 166 -10.38 -12.76 9.92
N VAL A 167 -10.18 -11.85 8.97
CA VAL A 167 -9.34 -10.66 9.19
C VAL A 167 -10.18 -9.60 9.90
N SER A 168 -9.69 -9.12 11.04
CA SER A 168 -10.30 -7.99 11.73
C SER A 168 -9.98 -6.69 10.98
N LEU A 169 -11.00 -6.07 10.40
CA LEU A 169 -10.88 -4.87 9.54
C LEU A 169 -11.34 -3.59 10.23
N TYR A 170 -11.55 -3.63 11.55
CA TYR A 170 -12.02 -2.46 12.28
C TYR A 170 -11.07 -1.27 12.12
N CYS A 171 -11.57 -0.20 11.49
CA CYS A 171 -10.81 1.03 11.23
C CYS A 171 -11.18 2.21 12.15
N GLY A 172 -12.04 1.96 13.14
CA GLY A 172 -12.56 3.00 14.04
C GLY A 172 -13.92 3.57 13.58
N CYS A 173 -14.85 3.68 14.50
CA CYS A 173 -16.21 4.19 14.22
C CYS A 173 -16.18 5.60 13.60
N LEU A 174 -15.24 6.45 14.01
CA LEU A 174 -15.11 7.82 13.49
C LEU A 174 -14.72 7.86 12.01
N ALA A 175 -13.91 6.89 11.55
CA ALA A 175 -13.55 6.80 10.14
C ALA A 175 -14.75 6.37 9.28
N LEU A 176 -15.60 5.46 9.80
CA LEU A 176 -16.83 5.05 9.12
C LEU A 176 -17.85 6.21 9.02
N ILE A 177 -18.01 6.98 10.09
CA ILE A 177 -18.91 8.17 10.10
C ILE A 177 -18.41 9.26 9.14
N GLY A 178 -17.10 9.43 9.02
CA GLY A 178 -16.50 10.41 8.10
C GLY A 178 -16.53 10.01 6.63
N PHE A 179 -16.88 8.75 6.32
CA PHE A 179 -16.97 8.23 4.95
C PHE A 179 -18.40 8.30 4.39
N ILE A 180 -19.43 8.37 5.25
CA ILE A 180 -20.83 8.57 4.89
C ILE A 180 -21.14 10.06 4.76
#